data_1acddf8592efdc0b2499c8dbabe35bd7
#
_entry.id   1acddf8592efdc0b2499c8dbabe35bd7
#
_cell.length_a   1.000
_cell.length_b   1.000
_cell.length_c   1.000
_cell.angle_alpha   90.00
_cell.angle_beta   90.00
_cell.angle_gamma   90.00
#
_symmetry.space_group_name_H-M   'P 1'
#
loop_
_entity.id
_entity.type
_entity.pdbx_description
1 polymer ?
#
loop_
_entity_poly.entity_id
_entity_poly.type
_entity_poly.pdbx_seq_one_letter_code
_entity_poly.pdbx_strand_id
1 'polypeptide(L)'
;YWGFCLLVVAMDIFYKLYQIRQADNEKNLEAEVLEAVEGTKKLMIDAVTAISQMLDEKDVYTQEHSKRAAEYSKLIAKNLKAHEFTDEEISLIYRSAFLHDIGKIAVPDAVLNKPAKLTDEEYGIMKNHTVWGGQILSGLEFLPQADMGAVYHHERYDGKGYPYGINICLWN
;
A
#
# COMPACT_ATOMS: atom_id res chain seq x y z
N TYR A 1 -41.32 -29.07 -47.35
CA TYR A 1 -40.54 -29.61 -46.20
C TYR A 1 -39.10 -29.10 -46.16
N TRP A 2 -38.42 -28.97 -47.31
CA TRP A 2 -37.01 -28.53 -47.36
C TRP A 2 -36.79 -27.09 -46.88
N GLY A 3 -37.71 -26.16 -47.16
CA GLY A 3 -37.61 -24.77 -46.72
C GLY A 3 -37.66 -24.58 -45.20
N PHE A 4 -38.46 -25.40 -44.52
CA PHE A 4 -38.56 -25.39 -43.07
C PHE A 4 -37.26 -25.87 -42.39
N CYS A 5 -36.64 -26.93 -42.91
CA CYS A 5 -35.36 -27.43 -42.40
C CYS A 5 -34.23 -26.39 -42.56
N LEU A 6 -34.16 -25.69 -43.68
CA LEU A 6 -33.18 -24.64 -43.92
C LEU A 6 -33.35 -23.47 -42.94
N LEU A 7 -34.59 -23.11 -42.64
CA LEU A 7 -34.90 -22.03 -41.71
C LEU A 7 -34.49 -22.37 -40.28
N VAL A 8 -34.72 -23.60 -39.82
CA VAL A 8 -34.29 -24.10 -38.50
C VAL A 8 -32.76 -24.09 -38.37
N VAL A 9 -32.05 -24.57 -39.40
CA VAL A 9 -30.57 -24.56 -39.42
C VAL A 9 -30.02 -23.13 -39.39
N ALA A 10 -30.62 -22.22 -40.17
CA ALA A 10 -30.21 -20.81 -40.17
C ALA A 10 -30.43 -20.16 -38.79
N MET A 11 -31.52 -20.46 -38.10
CA MET A 11 -31.79 -19.96 -36.75
C MET A 11 -30.79 -20.51 -35.74
N ASP A 12 -30.44 -21.80 -35.81
CA ASP A 12 -29.44 -22.41 -34.92
C ASP A 12 -28.06 -21.76 -35.12
N ILE A 13 -27.63 -21.54 -36.36
CA ILE A 13 -26.39 -20.88 -36.69
C ILE A 13 -26.41 -19.42 -36.14
N PHE A 14 -27.49 -18.70 -36.38
CA PHE A 14 -27.63 -17.32 -35.87
C PHE A 14 -27.57 -17.27 -34.35
N TYR A 15 -28.26 -18.19 -33.67
CA TYR A 15 -28.23 -18.29 -32.22
C TYR A 15 -26.80 -18.58 -31.68
N LYS A 16 -26.08 -19.49 -32.30
CA LYS A 16 -24.70 -19.82 -31.93
C LYS A 16 -23.78 -18.63 -32.17
N LEU A 17 -23.90 -17.94 -33.28
CA LEU A 17 -23.12 -16.73 -33.55
C LEU A 17 -23.43 -15.60 -32.55
N TYR A 18 -24.70 -15.46 -32.18
CA TYR A 18 -25.12 -14.52 -31.15
C TYR A 18 -24.47 -14.85 -29.79
N GLN A 19 -24.49 -16.13 -29.37
CA GLN A 19 -23.88 -16.58 -28.13
C GLN A 19 -22.36 -16.33 -28.13
N ILE A 20 -21.66 -16.62 -29.22
CA ILE A 20 -20.23 -16.38 -29.37
C ILE A 20 -19.94 -14.88 -29.19
N ARG A 21 -20.72 -14.02 -29.88
CA ARG A 21 -20.53 -12.57 -29.78
C ARG A 21 -20.78 -12.01 -28.39
N GLN A 22 -21.77 -12.56 -27.66
CA GLN A 22 -22.02 -12.17 -26.28
C GLN A 22 -20.84 -12.56 -25.35
N ALA A 23 -20.33 -13.77 -25.50
CA ALA A 23 -19.18 -14.23 -24.73
C ALA A 23 -17.91 -13.39 -25.02
N ASP A 24 -17.67 -13.00 -26.25
CA ASP A 24 -16.54 -12.13 -26.62
C ASP A 24 -16.71 -10.72 -26.05
N ASN A 25 -17.93 -10.17 -26.10
CA ASN A 25 -18.21 -8.86 -25.51
C ASN A 25 -18.02 -8.88 -23.98
N GLU A 26 -18.47 -9.93 -23.31
CA GLU A 26 -18.30 -10.12 -21.86
C GLU A 26 -16.82 -10.16 -21.46
N LYS A 27 -16.02 -10.96 -22.17
CA LYS A 27 -14.56 -11.03 -21.94
C LYS A 27 -13.86 -9.68 -22.17
N ASN A 28 -14.25 -8.95 -23.20
CA ASN A 28 -13.67 -7.65 -23.48
C ASN A 28 -14.02 -6.63 -22.36
N LEU A 29 -15.27 -6.65 -21.89
CA LEU A 29 -15.70 -5.79 -20.79
C LEU A 29 -14.97 -6.14 -19.48
N GLU A 30 -14.80 -7.44 -19.17
CA GLU A 30 -14.04 -7.89 -18.02
C GLU A 30 -12.58 -7.39 -18.07
N ALA A 31 -11.95 -7.46 -19.25
CA ALA A 31 -10.58 -6.96 -19.45
C ALA A 31 -10.49 -5.45 -19.27
N GLU A 32 -11.43 -4.67 -19.82
CA GLU A 32 -11.50 -3.22 -19.66
C GLU A 32 -11.71 -2.82 -18.19
N VAL A 33 -12.58 -3.53 -17.48
CA VAL A 33 -12.83 -3.29 -16.04
C VAL A 33 -11.58 -3.59 -15.23
N LEU A 34 -10.89 -4.70 -15.50
CA LEU A 34 -9.66 -5.06 -14.81
C LEU A 34 -8.57 -4.01 -15.02
N GLU A 35 -8.37 -3.55 -16.26
CA GLU A 35 -7.41 -2.49 -16.59
C GLU A 35 -7.74 -1.18 -15.86
N ALA A 36 -9.02 -0.79 -15.84
CA ALA A 36 -9.48 0.40 -15.14
C ALA A 36 -9.26 0.32 -13.62
N VAL A 37 -9.51 -0.85 -13.02
CA VAL A 37 -9.28 -1.09 -11.58
C VAL A 37 -7.79 -1.00 -11.24
N GLU A 38 -6.92 -1.66 -12.01
CA GLU A 38 -5.47 -1.61 -11.78
C GLU A 38 -4.91 -0.19 -12.02
N GLY A 39 -5.40 0.52 -13.03
CA GLY A 39 -5.05 1.92 -13.28
C GLY A 39 -5.44 2.84 -12.13
N THR A 40 -6.63 2.66 -11.58
CA THR A 40 -7.12 3.42 -10.42
C THR A 40 -6.29 3.13 -9.17
N LYS A 41 -6.00 1.86 -8.90
CA LYS A 41 -5.15 1.43 -7.80
C LYS A 41 -3.76 2.05 -7.87
N LYS A 42 -3.15 2.03 -9.06
CA LYS A 42 -1.85 2.68 -9.29
C LYS A 42 -1.91 4.17 -8.98
N LEU A 43 -2.92 4.88 -9.49
CA LEU A 43 -3.10 6.31 -9.26
C LEU A 43 -3.23 6.64 -7.77
N MET A 44 -3.98 5.83 -7.02
CA MET A 44 -4.12 5.99 -5.57
C MET A 44 -2.79 5.80 -4.84
N ILE A 45 -2.00 4.80 -5.21
CA ILE A 45 -0.66 4.56 -4.65
C ILE A 45 0.26 5.75 -4.94
N ASP A 46 0.27 6.25 -6.18
CA ASP A 46 1.08 7.40 -6.59
C ASP A 46 0.69 8.65 -5.80
N ALA A 47 -0.60 8.88 -5.56
CA ALA A 47 -1.10 10.00 -4.77
C ALA A 47 -0.66 9.92 -3.30
N VAL A 48 -0.79 8.77 -2.65
CA VAL A 48 -0.35 8.58 -1.25
C VAL A 48 1.17 8.72 -1.14
N THR A 49 1.91 8.23 -2.13
CA THR A 49 3.37 8.39 -2.22
C THR A 49 3.76 9.87 -2.32
N ALA A 50 3.06 10.65 -3.16
CA ALA A 50 3.31 12.08 -3.30
C ALA A 50 3.01 12.84 -1.99
N ILE A 51 1.96 12.48 -1.26
CA ILE A 51 1.66 13.07 0.05
C ILE A 51 2.78 12.79 1.05
N SER A 52 3.31 11.56 1.09
CA SER A 52 4.43 11.20 1.96
C SER A 52 5.70 11.98 1.60
N GLN A 53 5.97 12.19 0.31
CA GLN A 53 7.10 13.03 -0.12
C GLN A 53 6.95 14.49 0.31
N MET A 54 5.76 15.07 0.16
CA MET A 54 5.49 16.43 0.63
C MET A 54 5.70 16.56 2.15
N LEU A 55 5.38 15.51 2.89
CA LEU A 55 5.58 15.47 4.32
C LEU A 55 7.06 15.40 4.69
N ASP A 56 7.84 14.58 3.98
CA ASP A 56 9.31 14.54 4.13
C ASP A 56 9.98 15.90 3.84
N GLU A 57 9.46 16.66 2.87
CA GLU A 57 9.95 18.01 2.57
C GLU A 57 9.61 19.03 3.68
N LYS A 58 8.47 18.82 4.36
CA LYS A 58 8.04 19.67 5.47
C LYS A 58 8.85 19.41 6.75
N ASP A 59 9.33 18.20 6.96
CA ASP A 59 10.18 17.80 8.08
C ASP A 59 11.66 18.05 7.71
N VAL A 60 12.21 19.17 8.20
CA VAL A 60 13.58 19.61 7.89
C VAL A 60 14.65 18.56 8.21
N TYR A 61 14.34 17.61 9.11
CA TYR A 61 15.27 16.59 9.56
C TYR A 61 15.24 15.29 8.72
N THR A 62 14.20 15.09 7.89
CA THR A 62 13.94 13.80 7.23
C THR A 62 13.91 13.86 5.71
N GLN A 63 14.43 14.90 5.07
CA GLN A 63 14.47 15.00 3.59
C GLN A 63 15.06 13.73 2.97
N GLU A 64 14.32 13.13 2.01
CA GLU A 64 14.63 11.87 1.32
C GLU A 64 14.80 10.65 2.25
N HIS A 65 14.49 10.76 3.56
CA HIS A 65 14.65 9.65 4.50
C HIS A 65 13.74 8.47 4.13
N SER A 66 12.47 8.73 3.88
CA SER A 66 11.48 7.69 3.57
C SER A 66 11.84 6.90 2.31
N LYS A 67 12.35 7.58 1.28
CA LYS A 67 12.83 6.91 0.06
C LYS A 67 14.03 6.01 0.35
N ARG A 68 15.03 6.50 1.09
CA ARG A 68 16.20 5.69 1.45
C ARG A 68 15.83 4.50 2.32
N ALA A 69 14.94 4.71 3.31
CA ALA A 69 14.45 3.63 4.17
C ALA A 69 13.75 2.53 3.34
N ALA A 70 12.91 2.92 2.39
CA ALA A 70 12.23 1.98 1.49
C ALA A 70 13.20 1.19 0.61
N GLU A 71 14.20 1.85 -0.01
CA GLU A 71 15.20 1.18 -0.83
C GLU A 71 16.06 0.20 -0.01
N TYR A 72 16.47 0.57 1.21
CA TYR A 72 17.20 -0.34 2.09
C TYR A 72 16.34 -1.52 2.54
N SER A 73 15.09 -1.30 2.89
CA SER A 73 14.16 -2.37 3.27
C SER A 73 13.96 -3.37 2.13
N LYS A 74 13.79 -2.88 0.90
CA LYS A 74 13.72 -3.69 -0.32
C LYS A 74 15.01 -4.48 -0.55
N LEU A 75 16.16 -3.84 -0.38
CA LEU A 75 17.46 -4.51 -0.55
C LEU A 75 17.66 -5.61 0.49
N ILE A 76 17.30 -5.36 1.73
CA ILE A 76 17.38 -6.34 2.82
C ILE A 76 16.46 -7.53 2.50
N ALA A 77 15.19 -7.28 2.15
CA ALA A 77 14.23 -8.33 1.82
C ALA A 77 14.73 -9.23 0.67
N LYS A 78 15.26 -8.64 -0.39
CA LYS A 78 15.84 -9.38 -1.55
C LYS A 78 17.03 -10.26 -1.20
N ASN A 79 17.78 -9.94 -0.15
CA ASN A 79 19.00 -10.64 0.23
C ASN A 79 18.86 -11.45 1.52
N LEU A 80 17.68 -11.51 2.12
CA LEU A 80 17.44 -12.26 3.34
C LEU A 80 17.41 -13.77 3.04
N LYS A 81 18.48 -14.48 3.44
CA LYS A 81 18.64 -15.92 3.17
C LYS A 81 17.68 -16.82 3.94
N ALA A 82 17.07 -16.31 5.01
CA ALA A 82 16.15 -17.08 5.87
C ALA A 82 14.74 -17.20 5.29
N HIS A 83 14.38 -16.35 4.32
CA HIS A 83 13.06 -16.32 3.71
C HIS A 83 13.14 -15.76 2.29
N GLU A 84 12.51 -16.41 1.33
CA GLU A 84 12.36 -15.95 -0.05
C GLU A 84 11.04 -15.19 -0.16
N PHE A 85 11.13 -13.87 -0.35
CA PHE A 85 9.96 -13.02 -0.57
C PHE A 85 9.57 -12.99 -2.04
N THR A 86 8.27 -13.02 -2.31
CA THR A 86 7.72 -12.78 -3.65
C THR A 86 7.91 -11.31 -4.06
N ASP A 87 7.77 -11.00 -5.35
CA ASP A 87 7.86 -9.63 -5.85
C ASP A 87 6.75 -8.73 -5.26
N GLU A 88 5.56 -9.28 -4.99
CA GLU A 88 4.45 -8.61 -4.34
C GLU A 88 4.78 -8.25 -2.89
N GLU A 89 5.35 -9.19 -2.13
CA GLU A 89 5.79 -8.96 -0.75
C GLU A 89 6.91 -7.93 -0.68
N ILE A 90 7.89 -7.99 -1.58
CA ILE A 90 8.96 -6.99 -1.69
C ILE A 90 8.38 -5.60 -2.00
N SER A 91 7.39 -5.53 -2.88
CA SER A 91 6.69 -4.28 -3.21
C SER A 91 5.93 -3.73 -2.01
N LEU A 92 5.29 -4.59 -1.22
CA LEU A 92 4.59 -4.21 0.01
C LEU A 92 5.58 -3.70 1.06
N ILE A 93 6.69 -4.41 1.31
CA ILE A 93 7.76 -3.98 2.23
C ILE A 93 8.29 -2.60 1.83
N TYR A 94 8.56 -2.37 0.54
CA TYR A 94 8.99 -1.08 0.03
C TYR A 94 7.98 0.03 0.36
N ARG A 95 6.70 -0.18 0.05
CA ARG A 95 5.63 0.81 0.28
C ARG A 95 5.40 1.06 1.77
N SER A 96 5.38 0.02 2.59
CA SER A 96 5.27 0.16 4.05
C SER A 96 6.41 1.01 4.62
N ALA A 97 7.65 0.73 4.20
CA ALA A 97 8.80 1.50 4.62
C ALA A 97 8.78 2.94 4.07
N PHE A 98 8.25 3.17 2.87
CA PHE A 98 8.12 4.50 2.30
C PHE A 98 7.10 5.36 3.06
N LEU A 99 6.04 4.74 3.57
CA LEU A 99 4.91 5.41 4.23
C LEU A 99 4.99 5.40 5.76
N HIS A 100 6.11 4.89 6.34
CA HIS A 100 6.23 4.68 7.79
C HIS A 100 5.94 5.92 8.62
N ASP A 101 6.33 7.08 8.13
CA ASP A 101 6.24 8.37 8.80
C ASP A 101 5.01 9.21 8.41
N ILE A 102 4.07 8.67 7.61
CA ILE A 102 2.89 9.43 7.13
C ILE A 102 2.07 10.06 8.25
N GLY A 103 2.07 9.46 9.44
CA GLY A 103 1.37 9.99 10.61
C GLY A 103 1.93 11.30 11.15
N LYS A 104 3.12 11.74 10.74
CA LYS A 104 3.68 13.07 11.06
C LYS A 104 2.80 14.20 10.55
N ILE A 105 1.92 13.95 9.58
CA ILE A 105 0.93 14.93 9.10
C ILE A 105 0.04 15.46 10.23
N ALA A 106 -0.20 14.66 11.27
CA ALA A 106 -1.01 15.02 12.43
C ALA A 106 -0.20 15.64 13.57
N VAL A 107 1.14 15.68 13.46
CA VAL A 107 2.00 16.30 14.47
C VAL A 107 1.97 17.82 14.28
N PRO A 108 1.72 18.62 15.34
CA PRO A 108 1.77 20.09 15.25
C PRO A 108 3.15 20.57 14.79
N ASP A 109 3.18 21.57 13.90
CA ASP A 109 4.42 22.13 13.34
C ASP A 109 5.40 22.63 14.40
N ALA A 110 4.87 23.19 15.49
CA ALA A 110 5.68 23.64 16.62
C ALA A 110 6.45 22.52 17.33
N VAL A 111 5.96 21.28 17.23
CA VAL A 111 6.61 20.07 17.76
C VAL A 111 7.49 19.44 16.69
N LEU A 112 6.97 19.29 15.47
CA LEU A 112 7.66 18.64 14.35
C LEU A 112 8.98 19.36 14.00
N ASN A 113 8.94 20.70 13.89
CA ASN A 113 10.07 21.53 13.46
C ASN A 113 10.70 22.33 14.59
N LYS A 114 10.55 21.88 15.84
CA LYS A 114 11.14 22.58 16.98
C LYS A 114 12.67 22.62 16.90
N PRO A 115 13.32 23.81 16.90
CA PRO A 115 14.77 23.91 16.78
C PRO A 115 15.50 23.63 18.11
N ALA A 116 14.92 22.83 18.99
CA ALA A 116 15.45 22.44 20.28
C ALA A 116 15.01 21.03 20.66
N LYS A 117 15.53 20.47 21.74
CA LYS A 117 15.05 19.20 22.27
C LYS A 117 13.56 19.32 22.64
N LEU A 118 12.81 18.30 22.31
CA LEU A 118 11.41 18.16 22.72
C LEU A 118 11.35 17.95 24.25
N THR A 119 10.34 18.54 24.89
CA THR A 119 9.97 18.15 26.26
C THR A 119 9.39 16.74 26.27
N ASP A 120 9.20 16.16 27.44
CA ASP A 120 8.61 14.82 27.56
C ASP A 120 7.17 14.76 27.00
N GLU A 121 6.40 15.85 27.19
CA GLU A 121 5.05 16.01 26.66
C GLU A 121 5.07 16.12 25.13
N GLU A 122 5.94 16.95 24.57
CA GLU A 122 6.11 17.11 23.13
C GLU A 122 6.62 15.82 22.48
N TYR A 123 7.53 15.12 23.15
CA TYR A 123 7.98 13.80 22.70
C TYR A 123 6.86 12.76 22.73
N GLY A 124 5.97 12.85 23.72
CA GLY A 124 4.73 12.06 23.77
C GLY A 124 3.85 12.32 22.55
N ILE A 125 3.66 13.59 22.16
CA ILE A 125 2.93 13.97 20.94
C ILE A 125 3.63 13.42 19.70
N MET A 126 4.94 13.59 19.60
CA MET A 126 5.74 13.11 18.46
C MET A 126 5.58 11.59 18.29
N LYS A 127 5.64 10.79 19.37
CA LYS A 127 5.49 9.33 19.30
C LYS A 127 4.15 8.90 18.70
N ASN A 128 3.09 9.69 18.83
CA ASN A 128 1.77 9.35 18.30
C ASN A 128 1.71 9.29 16.77
N HIS A 129 2.74 9.79 16.04
CA HIS A 129 2.76 9.65 14.58
C HIS A 129 2.67 8.19 14.14
N THR A 130 3.18 7.25 14.93
CA THR A 130 3.08 5.82 14.65
C THR A 130 1.63 5.33 14.67
N VAL A 131 0.87 5.72 15.69
CA VAL A 131 -0.54 5.36 15.84
C VAL A 131 -1.39 6.06 14.79
N TRP A 132 -1.18 7.36 14.56
CA TRP A 132 -1.91 8.12 13.54
C TRP A 132 -1.60 7.61 12.12
N GLY A 133 -0.34 7.26 11.84
CA GLY A 133 0.05 6.65 10.57
C GLY A 133 -0.66 5.30 10.34
N GLY A 134 -0.70 4.47 11.36
CA GLY A 134 -1.46 3.22 11.32
C GLY A 134 -2.94 3.44 11.04
N GLN A 135 -3.58 4.41 11.70
CA GLN A 135 -4.99 4.76 11.47
C GLN A 135 -5.25 5.25 10.05
N ILE A 136 -4.34 6.08 9.49
CA ILE A 136 -4.45 6.56 8.11
C ILE A 136 -4.35 5.41 7.12
N LEU A 137 -3.34 4.54 7.28
CA LEU A 137 -3.06 3.48 6.31
C LEU A 137 -4.00 2.29 6.42
N SER A 138 -4.51 1.96 7.61
CA SER A 138 -5.48 0.86 7.80
C SER A 138 -6.80 1.05 7.06
N GLY A 139 -7.15 2.29 6.70
CA GLY A 139 -8.31 2.62 5.88
C GLY A 139 -8.08 2.44 4.36
N LEU A 140 -6.87 2.11 3.92
CA LEU A 140 -6.51 2.02 2.51
C LEU A 140 -6.49 0.56 2.02
N GLU A 141 -7.66 0.04 1.61
CA GLU A 141 -7.80 -1.36 1.16
C GLU A 141 -6.87 -1.74 0.00
N PHE A 142 -6.46 -0.76 -0.82
CA PHE A 142 -5.53 -0.97 -1.94
C PHE A 142 -4.04 -1.08 -1.51
N LEU A 143 -3.74 -0.84 -0.23
CA LEU A 143 -2.42 -0.99 0.39
C LEU A 143 -2.50 -1.88 1.65
N PRO A 144 -2.87 -3.15 1.51
CA PRO A 144 -3.01 -4.04 2.66
C PRO A 144 -1.70 -4.13 3.45
N GLN A 145 -1.79 -4.13 4.78
CA GLN A 145 -0.65 -4.24 5.72
C GLN A 145 0.38 -3.08 5.66
N ALA A 146 0.15 -2.02 4.89
CA ALA A 146 1.04 -0.85 4.87
C ALA A 146 1.09 -0.13 6.23
N ASP A 147 0.03 -0.25 7.02
CA ASP A 147 -0.09 0.25 8.39
C ASP A 147 0.96 -0.37 9.34
N MET A 148 1.38 -1.62 9.11
CA MET A 148 2.38 -2.29 9.94
C MET A 148 3.71 -1.51 9.98
N GLY A 149 4.18 -0.99 8.85
CA GLY A 149 5.37 -0.15 8.80
C GLY A 149 5.21 1.11 9.65
N ALA A 150 4.08 1.80 9.53
CA ALA A 150 3.81 3.02 10.29
C ALA A 150 3.71 2.77 11.80
N VAL A 151 3.05 1.70 12.20
CA VAL A 151 2.83 1.38 13.63
C VAL A 151 4.11 0.93 14.31
N TYR A 152 4.90 0.05 13.69
CA TYR A 152 5.91 -0.73 14.39
C TYR A 152 7.37 -0.31 14.12
N HIS A 153 7.65 0.67 13.27
CA HIS A 153 9.03 1.03 12.90
C HIS A 153 9.87 1.61 14.06
N HIS A 154 9.24 2.04 15.15
CA HIS A 154 9.90 2.45 16.38
C HIS A 154 9.87 1.39 17.49
N GLU A 155 9.31 0.22 17.22
CA GLU A 155 9.45 -0.88 18.16
C GLU A 155 10.89 -1.39 18.20
N ARG A 156 11.30 -1.84 19.36
CA ARG A 156 12.67 -2.28 19.61
C ARG A 156 12.68 -3.75 20.00
N TYR A 157 13.73 -4.45 19.57
CA TYR A 157 13.94 -5.84 19.92
C TYR A 157 13.88 -6.12 21.43
N ASP A 158 14.35 -5.16 22.26
CA ASP A 158 14.37 -5.25 23.72
C ASP A 158 13.04 -4.87 24.40
N GLY A 159 11.99 -4.59 23.65
CA GLY A 159 10.69 -4.19 24.16
C GLY A 159 10.62 -2.76 24.73
N LYS A 160 11.67 -1.94 24.52
CA LYS A 160 11.72 -0.55 24.97
C LYS A 160 11.34 0.45 23.86
N GLY A 161 10.73 -0.06 22.79
CA GLY A 161 10.21 0.75 21.70
C GLY A 161 8.85 1.36 22.01
N TYR A 162 8.22 1.91 21.01
CA TYR A 162 6.87 2.44 21.07
C TYR A 162 6.15 2.20 19.73
N PRO A 163 4.80 2.22 19.69
CA PRO A 163 3.88 2.67 20.74
C PRO A 163 3.56 1.60 21.80
N TYR A 164 3.81 0.31 21.54
CA TYR A 164 3.34 -0.78 22.39
C TYR A 164 4.43 -1.44 23.26
N GLY A 165 5.71 -1.18 22.96
CA GLY A 165 6.83 -1.81 23.67
C GLY A 165 6.88 -3.31 23.43
N ILE A 166 6.65 -3.76 22.20
CA ILE A 166 6.57 -5.19 21.86
C ILE A 166 7.97 -5.81 21.89
N ASN A 167 8.09 -6.89 22.66
CA ASN A 167 9.32 -7.68 22.65
C ASN A 167 9.29 -8.67 21.49
N ILE A 168 10.04 -8.36 20.41
CA ILE A 168 10.07 -9.17 19.18
C ILE A 168 10.64 -10.59 19.41
N CYS A 169 11.38 -10.82 20.51
CA CYS A 169 11.81 -12.18 20.90
C CYS A 169 10.65 -13.16 21.15
N LEU A 170 9.44 -12.67 21.33
CA LEU A 170 8.25 -13.48 21.63
C LEU A 170 7.39 -13.77 20.38
N TRP A 171 7.81 -13.31 19.23
CA TRP A 171 7.17 -13.57 17.93
C TRP A 171 7.82 -14.80 17.28
N ASN A 172 7.53 -15.98 17.81
CA ASN A 172 7.79 -17.29 17.19
C ASN A 172 6.47 -17.94 16.78
#